data_cd3e6546fda9b0ec9e039e79a356e26d
#
_entry.id   cd3e6546fda9b0ec9e039e79a356e26d
#
_cell.length_a   1.000
_cell.length_b   1.000
_cell.length_c   1.000
_cell.angle_alpha   90.00
_cell.angle_beta   90.00
_cell.angle_gamma   90.00
#
_symmetry.space_group_name_H-M   'P 1'
#
loop_
_entity.id
_entity.type
_entity.pdbx_description
1 polymer ?
#
loop_
_entity_poly.entity_id
_entity_poly.type
_entity_poly.pdbx_seq_one_letter_code
_entity_poly.pdbx_strand_id
1 'polypeptide(L)'
;MSISKKYAKSKKITYGIIVFTLFTFLFFTKVDFKLNHFFHDIGSIIENLLIPNIKIDNSNILTGINQELIEENKELKNLLSLELEEYHVTYAKIIKRDITWYDELVINRGSNHGIKLDMAVVANGRLIGRIITVNQYSSTVKLITSNQKDMKIAVDIKNSDKTYHAILDRYQEGFLYVSYNKKEEVAVGDKVYTNGLGGIYPSGIYIGQVSNIQNDSLGLQKQALVSIGTDYDTIRYIEVLSKEKVS
;
A
#
# COMPACT_ATOMS: atom_id res chain seq x y z
N MET A 1 -9.29 -71.71 62.25
CA MET A 1 -7.96 -71.08 62.14
C MET A 1 -7.48 -70.95 60.67
N SER A 2 -8.37 -70.50 59.69
CA SER A 2 -7.99 -70.53 58.28
C SER A 2 -8.23 -69.21 57.52
N ILE A 3 -9.08 -68.28 57.97
CA ILE A 3 -9.50 -67.10 57.23
C ILE A 3 -8.48 -65.93 57.38
N SER A 4 -7.84 -65.78 58.55
CA SER A 4 -6.85 -64.69 58.82
C SER A 4 -5.56 -64.79 58.03
N LYS A 5 -5.07 -66.03 57.73
CA LYS A 5 -3.87 -66.27 56.93
C LYS A 5 -4.05 -65.96 55.49
N LYS A 6 -5.27 -66.18 54.92
CA LYS A 6 -5.57 -65.91 53.52
C LYS A 6 -5.68 -64.40 53.28
N TYR A 7 -6.18 -63.61 54.19
CA TYR A 7 -6.31 -62.15 54.09
C TYR A 7 -4.95 -61.46 54.21
N ALA A 8 -4.05 -61.95 55.11
CA ALA A 8 -2.70 -61.43 55.24
C ALA A 8 -1.83 -61.71 53.98
N LYS A 9 -2.05 -62.83 53.27
CA LYS A 9 -1.31 -63.19 52.10
C LYS A 9 -1.83 -62.35 50.91
N SER A 10 -3.16 -62.03 50.80
CA SER A 10 -3.73 -61.15 49.83
C SER A 10 -3.17 -59.72 49.96
N LYS A 11 -3.13 -59.14 51.15
CA LYS A 11 -2.54 -57.79 51.38
C LYS A 11 -1.07 -57.70 50.95
N LYS A 12 -0.28 -58.72 51.24
CA LYS A 12 1.14 -58.72 50.80
C LYS A 12 1.34 -58.74 49.30
N ILE A 13 0.45 -59.46 48.57
CA ILE A 13 0.45 -59.50 47.11
C ILE A 13 0.04 -58.13 46.55
N THR A 14 -0.97 -57.51 47.12
CA THR A 14 -1.46 -56.17 46.67
C THR A 14 -0.40 -55.10 46.90
N TYR A 15 0.29 -55.12 48.06
CA TYR A 15 1.41 -54.22 48.32
C TYR A 15 2.59 -54.44 47.35
N GLY A 16 2.90 -55.70 47.01
CA GLY A 16 3.92 -56.04 46.01
C GLY A 16 3.61 -55.48 44.64
N ILE A 17 2.35 -55.59 44.21
CA ILE A 17 1.91 -55.03 42.89
C ILE A 17 1.99 -53.51 42.90
N ILE A 18 1.56 -52.82 43.96
CA ILE A 18 1.64 -51.38 44.09
C ILE A 18 3.09 -50.89 44.07
N VAL A 19 4.00 -51.56 44.80
CA VAL A 19 5.41 -51.21 44.80
C VAL A 19 6.04 -51.45 43.42
N PHE A 20 5.68 -52.52 42.73
CA PHE A 20 6.18 -52.82 41.41
C PHE A 20 5.68 -51.80 40.36
N THR A 21 4.42 -51.43 40.43
CA THR A 21 3.89 -50.37 39.53
C THR A 21 4.50 -48.99 39.80
N LEU A 22 4.73 -48.63 41.05
CA LEU A 22 5.43 -47.43 41.44
C LEU A 22 6.90 -47.43 40.98
N PHE A 23 7.58 -48.58 41.11
CA PHE A 23 8.97 -48.73 40.66
C PHE A 23 9.07 -48.63 39.10
N THR A 24 8.15 -49.29 38.37
CA THR A 24 8.11 -49.19 36.91
C THR A 24 7.79 -47.76 36.47
N PHE A 25 6.86 -47.09 37.14
CA PHE A 25 6.55 -45.68 36.87
C PHE A 25 7.75 -44.76 37.07
N LEU A 26 8.45 -44.90 38.21
CA LEU A 26 9.66 -44.12 38.53
C LEU A 26 10.82 -44.47 37.58
N PHE A 27 10.94 -45.72 37.14
CA PHE A 27 11.94 -46.12 36.17
C PHE A 27 11.68 -45.50 34.80
N PHE A 28 10.43 -45.54 34.32
CA PHE A 28 10.05 -44.92 33.07
C PHE A 28 10.20 -43.39 33.07
N THR A 29 9.82 -42.72 34.17
CA THR A 29 10.00 -41.26 34.27
C THR A 29 11.49 -40.85 34.32
N LYS A 30 12.36 -41.65 34.93
CA LYS A 30 13.80 -41.41 34.88
C LYS A 30 14.46 -41.72 33.55
N VAL A 31 13.93 -42.70 32.83
CA VAL A 31 14.39 -43.01 31.45
C VAL A 31 13.96 -41.92 30.50
N ASP A 32 12.71 -41.45 30.57
CA ASP A 32 12.22 -40.36 29.72
C ASP A 32 12.98 -39.05 29.98
N PHE A 33 13.31 -38.75 31.24
CA PHE A 33 14.11 -37.57 31.58
C PHE A 33 15.53 -37.64 31.01
N LYS A 34 16.19 -38.80 31.06
CA LYS A 34 17.52 -38.97 30.45
C LYS A 34 17.48 -38.96 28.92
N LEU A 35 16.46 -39.55 28.32
CA LEU A 35 16.25 -39.54 26.88
C LEU A 35 15.96 -38.12 26.40
N ASN A 36 15.12 -37.36 27.06
CA ASN A 36 14.86 -35.98 26.70
C ASN A 36 16.12 -35.10 26.78
N HIS A 37 16.94 -35.28 27.83
CA HIS A 37 18.22 -34.58 27.95
C HIS A 37 19.18 -34.97 26.82
N PHE A 38 19.26 -36.26 26.51
CA PHE A 38 20.11 -36.77 25.45
C PHE A 38 19.69 -36.23 24.08
N PHE A 39 18.39 -36.20 23.78
CA PHE A 39 17.88 -35.62 22.53
C PHE A 39 18.04 -34.09 22.49
N HIS A 40 17.92 -33.41 23.63
CA HIS A 40 18.19 -31.97 23.74
C HIS A 40 19.68 -31.67 23.48
N ASP A 41 20.60 -32.46 24.06
CA ASP A 41 22.02 -32.28 23.82
C ASP A 41 22.45 -32.61 22.42
N ILE A 42 21.88 -33.66 21.79
CA ILE A 42 22.08 -33.98 20.37
C ILE A 42 21.48 -32.86 19.49
N GLY A 43 20.30 -32.34 19.83
CA GLY A 43 19.69 -31.22 19.10
C GLY A 43 20.60 -30.00 19.10
N SER A 44 21.18 -29.65 20.25
CA SER A 44 22.08 -28.50 20.37
C SER A 44 23.42 -28.73 19.62
N ILE A 45 23.92 -29.95 19.58
CA ILE A 45 25.12 -30.32 18.79
C ILE A 45 24.83 -30.25 17.29
N ILE A 46 23.66 -30.73 16.87
CA ILE A 46 23.22 -30.67 15.48
C ILE A 46 22.99 -29.22 15.04
N GLU A 47 22.35 -28.38 15.85
CA GLU A 47 22.20 -26.95 15.58
C GLU A 47 23.57 -26.25 15.43
N ASN A 48 24.52 -26.57 16.30
CA ASN A 48 25.87 -25.97 16.25
C ASN A 48 26.74 -26.49 15.09
N LEU A 49 26.49 -27.71 14.59
CA LEU A 49 27.28 -28.34 13.53
C LEU A 49 26.68 -28.14 12.13
N LEU A 50 25.36 -28.11 11.99
CA LEU A 50 24.66 -28.03 10.70
C LEU A 50 24.19 -26.63 10.34
N ILE A 51 24.06 -25.76 11.33
CA ILE A 51 23.81 -24.33 11.10
C ILE A 51 25.10 -23.61 11.47
N PRO A 52 26.08 -23.48 10.55
CA PRO A 52 27.12 -22.50 10.78
C PRO A 52 26.37 -21.19 11.11
N ASN A 53 26.85 -20.44 12.10
CA ASN A 53 26.35 -19.13 12.51
C ASN A 53 26.40 -18.17 11.29
N ILE A 54 25.59 -18.43 10.29
CA ILE A 54 25.20 -17.45 9.29
C ILE A 54 24.23 -16.56 10.05
N LYS A 55 24.78 -15.66 10.86
CA LYS A 55 24.12 -14.38 11.09
C LYS A 55 24.04 -13.75 9.72
N ILE A 56 23.02 -14.12 8.96
CA ILE A 56 22.60 -13.35 7.82
C ILE A 56 22.23 -12.03 8.45
N ASP A 57 23.13 -11.06 8.32
CA ASP A 57 22.86 -9.70 8.73
C ASP A 57 21.81 -9.17 7.75
N ASN A 58 20.57 -9.57 8.04
CA ASN A 58 19.39 -9.20 7.24
C ASN A 58 19.29 -7.67 7.10
N SER A 59 19.90 -6.92 8.01
CA SER A 59 19.93 -5.47 7.95
C SER A 59 20.75 -4.97 6.77
N ASN A 60 21.92 -5.55 6.52
CA ASN A 60 22.79 -5.17 5.40
C ASN A 60 22.21 -5.62 4.05
N ILE A 61 21.59 -6.81 4.00
CA ILE A 61 20.93 -7.30 2.78
C ILE A 61 19.71 -6.45 2.47
N LEU A 62 18.86 -6.16 3.45
CA LEU A 62 17.69 -5.30 3.27
C LEU A 62 18.07 -3.87 2.89
N THR A 63 19.16 -3.35 3.46
CA THR A 63 19.68 -2.01 3.10
C THR A 63 20.19 -2.00 1.66
N GLY A 64 20.92 -3.05 1.24
CA GLY A 64 21.40 -3.19 -0.14
C GLY A 64 20.23 -3.29 -1.15
N ILE A 65 19.26 -4.15 -0.89
CA ILE A 65 18.06 -4.29 -1.74
C ILE A 65 17.26 -2.97 -1.78
N ASN A 66 17.11 -2.29 -0.67
CA ASN A 66 16.42 -0.99 -0.65
C ASN A 66 17.18 0.08 -1.45
N GLN A 67 18.51 0.10 -1.40
CA GLN A 67 19.30 1.01 -2.22
C GLN A 67 19.17 0.70 -3.71
N GLU A 68 19.27 -0.55 -4.09
CA GLU A 68 19.08 -1.00 -5.49
C GLU A 68 17.69 -0.64 -6.01
N LEU A 69 16.63 -0.89 -5.23
CA LEU A 69 15.26 -0.50 -5.55
C LEU A 69 15.08 1.02 -5.65
N ILE A 70 15.79 1.80 -4.86
CA ILE A 70 15.77 3.27 -4.94
C ILE A 70 16.46 3.75 -6.23
N GLU A 71 17.59 3.17 -6.58
CA GLU A 71 18.31 3.49 -7.82
C GLU A 71 17.51 3.08 -9.06
N GLU A 72 16.96 1.87 -9.09
CA GLU A 72 16.08 1.40 -10.16
C GLU A 72 14.85 2.31 -10.32
N ASN A 73 14.19 2.67 -9.21
CA ASN A 73 13.06 3.61 -9.23
C ASN A 73 13.46 4.99 -9.75
N LYS A 74 14.67 5.47 -9.42
CA LYS A 74 15.18 6.73 -9.91
C LYS A 74 15.44 6.68 -11.42
N GLU A 75 16.03 5.59 -11.90
CA GLU A 75 16.28 5.37 -13.31
C GLU A 75 14.96 5.26 -14.11
N LEU A 76 13.99 4.49 -13.62
CA LEU A 76 12.66 4.37 -14.22
C LEU A 76 11.93 5.72 -14.26
N LYS A 77 12.06 6.56 -13.22
CA LYS A 77 11.50 7.92 -13.20
C LYS A 77 12.15 8.82 -14.23
N ASN A 78 13.46 8.74 -14.40
CA ASN A 78 14.19 9.51 -15.42
C ASN A 78 13.77 9.09 -16.84
N LEU A 79 13.56 7.78 -17.07
CA LEU A 79 13.08 7.25 -18.35
C LEU A 79 11.64 7.69 -18.66
N LEU A 80 10.80 7.86 -17.65
CA LEU A 80 9.41 8.30 -17.81
C LEU A 80 9.27 9.81 -18.04
N SER A 81 10.38 10.57 -18.08
CA SER A 81 10.42 12.03 -18.33
C SER A 81 9.40 12.81 -17.48
N LEU A 82 9.18 12.37 -16.25
CA LEU A 82 8.37 13.13 -15.32
C LEU A 82 9.19 14.36 -14.91
N GLU A 83 8.86 15.53 -15.42
CA GLU A 83 9.37 16.85 -14.99
C GLU A 83 8.98 17.16 -13.52
N LEU A 84 9.15 16.17 -12.65
CA LEU A 84 8.89 16.30 -11.22
C LEU A 84 10.17 16.63 -10.41
N GLU A 85 11.28 16.95 -11.09
CA GLU A 85 12.54 17.32 -10.43
C GLU A 85 12.42 18.52 -9.47
N GLU A 86 11.36 19.32 -9.61
CA GLU A 86 11.08 20.45 -8.71
C GLU A 86 10.25 20.09 -7.48
N TYR A 87 9.78 18.84 -7.36
CA TYR A 87 8.87 18.44 -6.29
C TYR A 87 9.49 17.42 -5.36
N HIS A 88 9.34 17.66 -4.07
CA HIS A 88 9.64 16.65 -3.06
C HIS A 88 8.49 15.63 -3.01
N VAL A 89 8.83 14.35 -3.13
CA VAL A 89 7.86 13.24 -3.16
C VAL A 89 7.86 12.52 -1.81
N THR A 90 6.70 12.46 -1.16
CA THR A 90 6.48 11.65 0.05
C THR A 90 5.66 10.41 -0.29
N TYR A 91 6.24 9.23 -0.11
CA TYR A 91 5.53 7.97 -0.31
C TYR A 91 4.64 7.64 0.88
N ALA A 92 3.41 7.23 0.61
CA ALA A 92 2.43 6.88 1.62
C ALA A 92 1.68 5.60 1.27
N LYS A 93 1.28 4.86 2.30
CA LYS A 93 0.42 3.68 2.16
C LYS A 93 -1.03 4.06 2.44
N ILE A 94 -1.94 3.57 1.63
CA ILE A 94 -3.38 3.70 1.87
C ILE A 94 -3.76 2.77 3.03
N ILE A 95 -4.38 3.32 4.08
CA ILE A 95 -4.80 2.58 5.28
C ILE A 95 -6.32 2.48 5.42
N LYS A 96 -7.08 3.30 4.70
CA LYS A 96 -8.54 3.22 4.63
C LYS A 96 -9.01 3.70 3.26
N ARG A 97 -10.06 3.09 2.75
CA ARG A 97 -10.76 3.48 1.51
C ARG A 97 -12.24 3.62 1.80
N ASP A 98 -12.89 4.57 1.17
CA ASP A 98 -14.33 4.56 1.00
C ASP A 98 -14.66 3.67 -0.20
N ILE A 99 -15.22 2.50 0.07
CA ILE A 99 -15.52 1.49 -0.96
C ILE A 99 -16.81 1.85 -1.74
N THR A 100 -17.66 2.66 -1.14
CA THR A 100 -19.01 2.91 -1.67
C THR A 100 -19.04 4.00 -2.73
N TRP A 101 -18.23 5.06 -2.56
CA TRP A 101 -18.33 6.28 -3.36
C TRP A 101 -17.06 6.66 -4.09
N TYR A 102 -15.92 6.02 -3.80
CA TYR A 102 -14.61 6.37 -4.34
C TYR A 102 -14.26 7.86 -4.19
N ASP A 103 -14.73 8.46 -3.08
CA ASP A 103 -14.57 9.88 -2.85
C ASP A 103 -13.28 10.19 -2.10
N GLU A 104 -12.90 9.35 -1.14
CA GLU A 104 -11.80 9.63 -0.23
C GLU A 104 -10.95 8.40 0.08
N LEU A 105 -9.67 8.66 0.32
CA LEU A 105 -8.68 7.69 0.84
C LEU A 105 -8.03 8.27 2.10
N VAL A 106 -7.67 7.40 3.05
CA VAL A 106 -6.83 7.77 4.19
C VAL A 106 -5.46 7.14 4.05
N ILE A 107 -4.42 7.92 4.28
CA ILE A 107 -3.01 7.52 4.15
C ILE A 107 -2.29 7.59 5.49
N ASN A 108 -1.22 6.80 5.64
CA ASN A 108 -0.40 6.69 6.85
C ASN A 108 0.71 7.77 6.93
N ARG A 109 0.48 8.94 6.38
CA ARG A 109 1.37 10.09 6.45
C ARG A 109 0.56 11.33 6.83
N GLY A 110 1.10 12.13 7.73
CA GLY A 110 0.45 13.35 8.24
C GLY A 110 1.45 14.50 8.39
N SER A 111 1.12 15.47 9.22
CA SER A 111 1.96 16.66 9.45
C SER A 111 3.38 16.34 9.91
N ASN A 112 3.57 15.27 10.71
CA ASN A 112 4.91 14.80 11.12
C ASN A 112 5.78 14.30 9.96
N HIS A 113 5.19 14.09 8.79
CA HIS A 113 5.87 13.64 7.58
C HIS A 113 5.93 14.75 6.50
N GLY A 114 5.67 15.99 6.90
CA GLY A 114 5.67 17.13 5.97
C GLY A 114 4.43 17.25 5.09
N ILE A 115 3.36 16.47 5.34
CA ILE A 115 2.12 16.58 4.56
C ILE A 115 1.38 17.86 4.96
N LYS A 116 0.92 18.59 3.95
CA LYS A 116 0.13 19.82 4.08
C LYS A 116 -1.16 19.72 3.26
N LEU A 117 -2.12 20.59 3.56
CA LEU A 117 -3.35 20.72 2.77
C LEU A 117 -3.03 21.05 1.31
N ASP A 118 -3.91 20.64 0.41
CA ASP A 118 -3.84 20.90 -1.03
C ASP A 118 -2.63 20.30 -1.76
N MET A 119 -1.82 19.48 -1.11
CA MET A 119 -0.79 18.72 -1.82
C MET A 119 -1.42 17.75 -2.81
N ALA A 120 -0.89 17.73 -4.03
CA ALA A 120 -1.32 16.80 -5.08
C ALA A 120 -0.91 15.36 -4.75
N VAL A 121 -1.78 14.42 -5.11
CA VAL A 121 -1.57 12.99 -4.87
C VAL A 121 -1.59 12.25 -6.18
N VAL A 122 -0.56 11.44 -6.40
CA VAL A 122 -0.32 10.69 -7.64
C VAL A 122 -0.20 9.20 -7.32
N ALA A 123 -0.61 8.38 -8.24
CA ALA A 123 -0.34 6.94 -8.21
C ALA A 123 -0.06 6.43 -9.62
N ASN A 124 0.97 5.61 -9.78
CA ASN A 124 1.38 5.06 -11.07
C ASN A 124 1.54 6.15 -12.16
N GLY A 125 2.11 7.31 -11.79
CA GLY A 125 2.32 8.45 -12.69
C GLY A 125 1.04 9.22 -13.08
N ARG A 126 -0.09 8.99 -12.40
CA ARG A 126 -1.38 9.62 -12.70
C ARG A 126 -1.91 10.41 -11.52
N LEU A 127 -2.53 11.54 -11.79
CA LEU A 127 -3.25 12.30 -10.76
C LEU A 127 -4.41 11.47 -10.21
N ILE A 128 -4.45 11.29 -8.89
CA ILE A 128 -5.58 10.63 -8.23
C ILE A 128 -6.36 11.55 -7.30
N GLY A 129 -5.77 12.64 -6.83
CA GLY A 129 -6.47 13.52 -5.91
C GLY A 129 -5.59 14.61 -5.29
N ARG A 130 -6.09 15.14 -4.17
CA ARG A 130 -5.35 16.10 -3.30
C ARG A 130 -5.65 15.85 -1.83
N ILE A 131 -4.76 16.32 -0.97
CA ILE A 131 -4.94 16.29 0.49
C ILE A 131 -6.00 17.31 0.91
N ILE A 132 -7.02 16.85 1.65
CA ILE A 132 -8.10 17.73 2.18
C ILE A 132 -8.13 17.81 3.70
N THR A 133 -7.51 16.86 4.40
CA THR A 133 -7.39 16.86 5.86
C THR A 133 -6.03 16.31 6.27
N VAL A 134 -5.40 16.95 7.24
CA VAL A 134 -4.11 16.54 7.76
C VAL A 134 -4.19 16.37 9.27
N ASN A 135 -3.91 15.14 9.73
CA ASN A 135 -3.69 14.83 11.15
C ASN A 135 -2.18 14.63 11.38
N GLN A 136 -1.80 14.35 12.63
CA GLN A 136 -0.40 14.18 13.01
C GLN A 136 0.30 13.03 12.26
N TYR A 137 -0.38 11.87 12.11
CA TYR A 137 0.20 10.65 11.49
C TYR A 137 -0.56 10.14 10.27
N SER A 138 -1.67 10.78 9.91
CA SER A 138 -2.51 10.39 8.79
C SER A 138 -3.06 11.60 8.06
N SER A 139 -3.49 11.42 6.82
CA SER A 139 -4.15 12.46 6.04
C SER A 139 -5.26 11.86 5.19
N THR A 140 -6.24 12.67 4.83
CA THR A 140 -7.32 12.29 3.92
C THR A 140 -7.07 12.89 2.55
N VAL A 141 -7.16 12.05 1.53
CA VAL A 141 -7.06 12.39 0.12
C VAL A 141 -8.45 12.44 -0.47
N LYS A 142 -8.83 13.55 -1.11
CA LYS A 142 -10.03 13.64 -1.94
C LYS A 142 -9.66 13.22 -3.36
N LEU A 143 -10.37 12.24 -3.89
CA LEU A 143 -10.12 11.71 -5.23
C LEU A 143 -10.69 12.61 -6.32
N ILE A 144 -10.09 12.60 -7.51
CA ILE A 144 -10.63 13.30 -8.70
C ILE A 144 -11.92 12.65 -9.20
N THR A 145 -12.25 11.45 -8.75
CA THR A 145 -13.49 10.72 -8.98
C THR A 145 -14.59 11.08 -7.99
N SER A 146 -14.30 11.95 -7.04
CA SER A 146 -15.30 12.41 -6.07
C SER A 146 -16.45 13.14 -6.78
N ASN A 147 -17.67 12.76 -6.43
CA ASN A 147 -18.89 13.31 -7.03
C ASN A 147 -19.27 14.70 -6.47
N GLN A 148 -18.40 15.31 -5.66
CA GLN A 148 -18.65 16.64 -5.09
C GLN A 148 -18.36 17.73 -6.12
N LYS A 149 -19.30 18.68 -6.23
CA LYS A 149 -19.34 19.76 -7.25
C LYS A 149 -18.15 20.75 -7.23
N ASP A 150 -17.23 20.64 -6.27
CA ASP A 150 -16.22 21.68 -6.02
C ASP A 150 -14.83 21.39 -6.58
N MET A 151 -14.68 20.33 -7.40
CA MET A 151 -13.37 19.93 -7.90
C MET A 151 -13.18 20.38 -9.35
N LYS A 152 -12.91 21.68 -9.53
CA LYS A 152 -12.50 22.22 -10.83
C LYS A 152 -10.98 22.19 -10.91
N ILE A 153 -10.46 21.49 -11.92
CA ILE A 153 -9.03 21.37 -12.18
C ILE A 153 -8.75 21.93 -13.57
N ALA A 154 -7.82 22.88 -13.63
CA ALA A 154 -7.34 23.38 -14.90
C ALA A 154 -6.43 22.34 -15.55
N VAL A 155 -6.72 21.97 -16.78
CA VAL A 155 -6.05 20.90 -17.52
C VAL A 155 -5.67 21.32 -18.92
N ASP A 156 -4.72 20.60 -19.50
CA ASP A 156 -4.35 20.68 -20.92
C ASP A 156 -4.72 19.38 -21.61
N ILE A 157 -5.41 19.49 -22.73
CA ILE A 157 -5.62 18.39 -23.67
C ILE A 157 -4.54 18.50 -24.73
N LYS A 158 -3.71 17.46 -24.86
CA LYS A 158 -2.56 17.45 -25.78
C LYS A 158 -2.72 16.36 -26.84
N ASN A 159 -2.50 16.74 -28.08
CA ASN A 159 -2.20 15.81 -29.18
C ASN A 159 -0.74 15.99 -29.64
N SER A 160 -0.36 15.40 -30.78
CA SER A 160 1.01 15.48 -31.31
C SER A 160 1.51 16.92 -31.54
N ASP A 161 0.60 17.84 -31.92
CA ASP A 161 0.97 19.15 -32.47
C ASP A 161 0.45 20.34 -31.66
N LYS A 162 -0.63 20.13 -30.89
CA LYS A 162 -1.36 21.23 -30.24
C LYS A 162 -1.66 20.91 -28.77
N THR A 163 -1.77 21.97 -27.98
CA THR A 163 -2.23 21.94 -26.58
C THR A 163 -3.46 22.83 -26.47
N TYR A 164 -4.54 22.29 -25.89
CA TYR A 164 -5.80 22.99 -25.70
C TYR A 164 -6.06 23.14 -24.20
N HIS A 165 -6.33 24.36 -23.74
CA HIS A 165 -6.65 24.64 -22.35
C HIS A 165 -8.11 24.27 -22.05
N ALA A 166 -8.33 23.56 -20.96
CA ALA A 166 -9.62 23.01 -20.61
C ALA A 166 -9.81 22.99 -19.08
N ILE A 167 -11.03 22.69 -18.65
CA ILE A 167 -11.38 22.55 -17.23
C ILE A 167 -12.02 21.18 -17.02
N LEU A 168 -11.43 20.38 -16.14
CA LEU A 168 -12.07 19.21 -15.58
C LEU A 168 -13.05 19.70 -14.52
N ASP A 169 -14.34 19.42 -14.71
CA ASP A 169 -15.40 19.98 -13.87
C ASP A 169 -16.20 18.96 -13.07
N ARG A 170 -16.21 17.68 -13.45
CA ARG A 170 -16.90 16.62 -12.69
C ARG A 170 -16.45 15.22 -13.08
N TYR A 171 -16.79 14.27 -12.22
CA TYR A 171 -16.77 12.84 -12.49
C TYR A 171 -18.21 12.31 -12.49
N GLN A 172 -18.59 11.59 -13.51
CA GLN A 172 -19.91 10.99 -13.63
C GLN A 172 -19.85 9.75 -14.53
N GLU A 173 -20.57 8.67 -14.18
CA GLU A 173 -20.71 7.46 -15.00
C GLU A 173 -19.38 6.83 -15.45
N GLY A 174 -18.34 6.90 -14.60
CA GLY A 174 -17.03 6.33 -14.90
C GLY A 174 -16.10 7.22 -15.71
N PHE A 175 -16.51 8.46 -16.08
CA PHE A 175 -15.73 9.40 -16.87
C PHE A 175 -15.51 10.72 -16.14
N LEU A 176 -14.34 11.30 -16.37
CA LEU A 176 -14.09 12.70 -16.06
C LEU A 176 -14.59 13.55 -17.21
N TYR A 177 -15.35 14.59 -16.92
CA TYR A 177 -15.87 15.53 -17.88
C TYR A 177 -14.96 16.76 -17.93
N VAL A 178 -14.42 17.02 -19.11
CA VAL A 178 -13.48 18.10 -19.37
C VAL A 178 -14.10 19.07 -20.39
N SER A 179 -14.46 20.27 -19.94
CA SER A 179 -15.05 21.31 -20.76
C SER A 179 -13.98 22.14 -21.46
N TYR A 180 -14.12 22.37 -22.76
CA TYR A 180 -13.19 23.11 -23.58
C TYR A 180 -13.92 23.96 -24.65
N ASN A 181 -13.17 24.89 -25.28
CA ASN A 181 -13.75 25.75 -26.29
C ASN A 181 -14.13 24.97 -27.55
N LYS A 182 -15.36 25.14 -28.04
CA LYS A 182 -15.87 24.39 -29.22
C LYS A 182 -15.13 24.65 -30.52
N LYS A 183 -14.31 25.72 -30.59
CA LYS A 183 -13.47 26.03 -31.77
C LYS A 183 -12.22 25.13 -31.82
N GLU A 184 -11.92 24.43 -30.75
CA GLU A 184 -10.74 23.57 -30.65
C GLU A 184 -11.03 22.17 -31.22
N GLU A 185 -10.02 21.60 -31.88
CA GLU A 185 -10.11 20.33 -32.61
C GLU A 185 -9.57 19.20 -31.72
N VAL A 186 -10.22 18.96 -30.59
CA VAL A 186 -9.92 17.83 -29.72
C VAL A 186 -10.44 16.55 -30.37
N ALA A 187 -9.64 15.47 -30.29
CA ALA A 187 -9.97 14.17 -30.85
C ALA A 187 -9.98 13.06 -29.74
N VAL A 188 -10.68 11.97 -30.05
CA VAL A 188 -10.57 10.73 -29.25
C VAL A 188 -9.14 10.22 -29.33
N GLY A 189 -8.57 9.87 -28.20
CA GLY A 189 -7.17 9.48 -28.09
C GLY A 189 -6.24 10.58 -27.56
N ASP A 190 -6.67 11.85 -27.56
CA ASP A 190 -5.88 12.94 -26.99
C ASP A 190 -5.67 12.73 -25.48
N LYS A 191 -4.48 13.11 -24.99
CA LYS A 191 -4.09 12.92 -23.60
C LYS A 191 -4.38 14.17 -22.77
N VAL A 192 -4.79 13.95 -21.52
CA VAL A 192 -5.16 15.03 -20.59
C VAL A 192 -4.15 15.09 -19.45
N TYR A 193 -3.65 16.30 -19.18
CA TYR A 193 -2.66 16.59 -18.14
C TYR A 193 -3.08 17.79 -17.31
N THR A 194 -2.60 17.88 -16.06
CA THR A 194 -2.71 19.12 -15.29
C THR A 194 -1.91 20.25 -15.94
N ASN A 195 -2.41 21.50 -15.88
CA ASN A 195 -1.68 22.64 -16.46
C ASN A 195 -1.02 23.56 -15.44
N GLY A 196 -1.16 23.28 -14.14
CA GLY A 196 -0.52 24.07 -13.08
C GLY A 196 -1.27 25.35 -12.67
N LEU A 197 -2.30 25.78 -13.41
CA LEU A 197 -3.10 26.94 -13.03
C LEU A 197 -3.90 26.67 -11.75
N GLY A 198 -3.99 27.69 -10.88
CA GLY A 198 -4.63 27.56 -9.56
C GLY A 198 -3.67 27.11 -8.45
N GLY A 199 -2.45 26.69 -8.77
CA GLY A 199 -1.36 26.47 -7.80
C GLY A 199 -1.48 25.23 -6.91
N ILE A 200 -2.55 24.44 -7.04
CA ILE A 200 -2.77 23.19 -6.26
C ILE A 200 -2.06 22.01 -6.91
N TYR A 201 -2.25 21.84 -8.21
CA TYR A 201 -1.69 20.72 -8.95
C TYR A 201 -0.47 21.17 -9.75
N PRO A 202 0.68 20.45 -9.66
CA PRO A 202 1.78 20.64 -10.59
C PRO A 202 1.34 20.54 -12.05
N SER A 203 2.00 21.23 -12.96
CA SER A 203 1.80 21.05 -14.40
C SER A 203 2.36 19.70 -14.87
N GLY A 204 1.77 19.11 -15.89
CA GLY A 204 2.30 17.94 -16.58
C GLY A 204 1.90 16.59 -15.98
N ILE A 205 1.14 16.53 -14.88
CA ILE A 205 0.68 15.25 -14.32
C ILE A 205 -0.40 14.66 -15.24
N TYR A 206 -0.19 13.44 -15.71
CA TYR A 206 -1.15 12.74 -16.54
C TYR A 206 -2.43 12.41 -15.77
N ILE A 207 -3.58 12.63 -16.40
CA ILE A 207 -4.90 12.35 -15.84
C ILE A 207 -5.55 11.16 -16.53
N GLY A 208 -5.63 11.20 -17.87
CA GLY A 208 -6.30 10.18 -18.65
C GLY A 208 -6.32 10.51 -20.14
N GLN A 209 -7.15 9.79 -20.88
CA GLN A 209 -7.26 9.90 -22.33
C GLN A 209 -8.73 10.17 -22.74
N VAL A 210 -8.91 11.03 -23.72
CA VAL A 210 -10.24 11.32 -24.30
C VAL A 210 -10.78 10.05 -24.94
N SER A 211 -11.92 9.59 -24.43
CA SER A 211 -12.63 8.40 -24.93
C SER A 211 -13.85 8.74 -25.78
N ASN A 212 -14.47 9.90 -25.53
CA ASN A 212 -15.62 10.39 -26.29
C ASN A 212 -15.71 11.92 -26.21
N ILE A 213 -16.46 12.51 -27.12
CA ILE A 213 -16.70 13.96 -27.22
C ILE A 213 -18.18 14.21 -27.40
N GLN A 214 -18.72 15.16 -26.63
CA GLN A 214 -20.12 15.58 -26.74
C GLN A 214 -20.25 17.09 -26.62
N ASN A 215 -21.42 17.65 -27.01
CA ASN A 215 -21.74 19.02 -26.68
C ASN A 215 -22.18 19.13 -25.21
N ASP A 216 -21.91 20.26 -24.56
CA ASP A 216 -22.49 20.57 -23.28
C ASP A 216 -24.02 20.74 -23.40
N SER A 217 -24.72 20.73 -22.27
CA SER A 217 -26.18 20.85 -22.23
C SER A 217 -26.74 22.15 -22.84
N LEU A 218 -25.91 23.17 -22.95
CA LEU A 218 -26.29 24.49 -23.52
C LEU A 218 -25.75 24.70 -24.93
N GLY A 219 -24.96 23.78 -25.47
CA GLY A 219 -24.32 23.89 -26.79
C GLY A 219 -23.29 25.01 -26.95
N LEU A 220 -22.84 25.59 -25.83
CA LEU A 220 -21.85 26.68 -25.80
C LEU A 220 -20.41 26.17 -25.81
N GLN A 221 -20.17 25.01 -25.22
CA GLN A 221 -18.87 24.36 -25.12
C GLN A 221 -18.96 22.92 -25.64
N LYS A 222 -17.81 22.30 -25.83
CA LYS A 222 -17.70 20.86 -26.00
C LYS A 222 -17.17 20.24 -24.69
N GLN A 223 -17.52 19.00 -24.47
CA GLN A 223 -17.06 18.20 -23.36
C GLN A 223 -16.36 16.95 -23.87
N ALA A 224 -15.12 16.76 -23.44
CA ALA A 224 -14.42 15.49 -23.59
C ALA A 224 -14.72 14.60 -22.39
N LEU A 225 -15.11 13.36 -22.66
CA LEU A 225 -15.22 12.31 -21.66
C LEU A 225 -13.87 11.61 -21.58
N VAL A 226 -13.22 11.71 -20.44
CA VAL A 226 -11.87 11.21 -20.22
C VAL A 226 -11.92 9.95 -19.37
N SER A 227 -11.36 8.86 -19.92
CA SER A 227 -11.17 7.61 -19.18
C SER A 227 -9.90 7.71 -18.31
N ILE A 228 -10.02 7.35 -17.05
CA ILE A 228 -8.91 7.45 -16.09
C ILE A 228 -7.94 6.29 -16.24
N GLY A 229 -8.42 5.10 -16.63
CA GLY A 229 -7.62 3.88 -16.77
C GLY A 229 -6.88 3.47 -15.47
N THR A 230 -7.36 3.94 -14.33
CA THR A 230 -6.82 3.65 -13.01
C THR A 230 -7.81 2.80 -12.25
N ASP A 231 -7.38 1.63 -11.84
CA ASP A 231 -8.13 0.79 -10.92
C ASP A 231 -7.76 1.21 -9.49
N TYR A 232 -8.63 2.01 -8.87
CA TYR A 232 -8.42 2.51 -7.51
C TYR A 232 -8.39 1.40 -6.46
N ASP A 233 -8.98 0.24 -6.72
CA ASP A 233 -9.03 -0.87 -5.76
C ASP A 233 -7.68 -1.55 -5.57
N THR A 234 -6.85 -1.55 -6.59
CA THR A 234 -5.55 -2.20 -6.59
C THR A 234 -4.41 -1.32 -6.05
N ILE A 235 -4.60 0.01 -6.02
CA ILE A 235 -3.56 0.94 -5.53
C ILE A 235 -3.33 0.71 -4.04
N ARG A 236 -2.10 0.42 -3.64
CA ARG A 236 -1.69 0.29 -2.22
C ARG A 236 -0.82 1.43 -1.73
N TYR A 237 -0.03 2.00 -2.62
CA TYR A 237 0.92 3.08 -2.33
C TYR A 237 0.66 4.24 -3.26
N ILE A 238 0.89 5.43 -2.75
CA ILE A 238 0.70 6.69 -3.46
C ILE A 238 1.88 7.63 -3.19
N GLU A 239 2.01 8.64 -4.01
CA GLU A 239 3.00 9.69 -3.93
C GLU A 239 2.30 11.01 -3.64
N VAL A 240 2.75 11.74 -2.61
CA VAL A 240 2.28 13.07 -2.28
C VAL A 240 3.34 14.07 -2.70
N LEU A 241 2.97 15.04 -3.55
CA LEU A 241 3.88 16.00 -4.15
C LEU A 241 3.87 17.31 -3.37
N SER A 242 5.05 17.79 -2.97
CA SER A 242 5.26 19.07 -2.31
C SER A 242 6.07 20.02 -3.19
N LYS A 243 5.65 21.30 -3.26
CA LYS A 243 6.38 22.37 -3.97
C LYS A 243 7.64 22.88 -3.25
N GLU A 244 7.84 22.49 -2.01
CA GLU A 244 8.99 23.00 -1.25
C GLU A 244 10.27 22.35 -1.74
N LYS A 245 11.16 23.12 -2.35
CA LYS A 245 12.57 22.76 -2.51
C LYS A 245 13.12 22.52 -1.10
N VAL A 246 13.66 21.34 -0.86
CA VAL A 246 14.50 21.11 0.30
C VAL A 246 15.71 22.02 0.13
N SER A 247 15.82 23.02 1.00
CA SER A 247 17.00 23.91 1.12
C SER A 247 18.17 23.13 1.70
#